data_ea83587321556b3589c23f09a0d25368
#
_entry.id   ea83587321556b3589c23f09a0d25368
#
_cell.length_a   1.000
_cell.length_b   1.000
_cell.length_c   1.000
_cell.angle_alpha   90.00
_cell.angle_beta   90.00
_cell.angle_gamma   90.00
#
_symmetry.space_group_name_H-M   'P 1'
#
loop_
_entity.id
_entity.type
_entity.pdbx_description
1 polymer ?
#
loop_
_entity_poly.entity_id
_entity_poly.type
_entity_poly.pdbx_seq_one_letter_code
_entity_poly.pdbx_strand_id
1 'polypeptide(L)'
;MSNVKRKDSKNRNLRNGESQRKDGRYVYKYTDIYGKPQFIYSWKLVPTDKTPAGKRDDISLREKEAQIKKDLNDGIDTVGGKMTVCQLYDKKNSQRKNIKRATEKGRQYLMNALKNDPLGMRAIDTVKQSDAKEWAIRMSEKGYAYKTIDNYKRSLKASFYMAIQDDCIRKNPFEFKLSDVLEDDTEQKVILTPEQEERLLAFMEKDKIYSKYYDEVVLLLETGLRISEFCGLTTHIDMQNRILNIDHQLLKDSEIGYYIETPKTKNGKRELPLTERAYQAIQRILKNRGKAQPLIVGGYNNFLFLNREGLPKVAGNYEGMVRGLIKKYNKYHTDKLPNITPHSFRHTYCTNMANRGMNPNTLQYLMGHANITMTLGYYAHGTSQSAKAELERLAC
;
A
#
# COMPACT_ATOMS: atom_id res chain seq x y z
N MET A 1 40.27 -43.55 31.04
CA MET A 1 40.38 -42.19 31.63
C MET A 1 39.02 -41.87 32.25
N SER A 2 38.95 -41.70 33.59
CA SER A 2 37.72 -41.39 34.30
C SER A 2 37.19 -40.00 33.88
N ASN A 3 35.99 -39.97 33.37
CA ASN A 3 35.32 -38.75 32.94
C ASN A 3 34.96 -37.92 34.19
N VAL A 4 35.86 -37.05 34.67
CA VAL A 4 35.59 -36.18 35.80
C VAL A 4 34.45 -35.26 35.45
N LYS A 5 33.27 -35.50 36.02
CA LYS A 5 32.07 -34.66 35.83
C LYS A 5 32.36 -33.25 36.34
N ARG A 6 32.30 -32.25 35.45
CA ARG A 6 32.45 -30.83 35.80
C ARG A 6 31.33 -30.41 36.75
N LYS A 7 31.68 -29.69 37.82
CA LYS A 7 30.74 -29.21 38.83
C LYS A 7 30.68 -27.69 38.86
N ASP A 8 29.56 -27.15 39.26
CA ASP A 8 29.41 -25.71 39.52
C ASP A 8 29.83 -25.34 40.94
N SER A 9 29.75 -24.07 41.31
CA SER A 9 30.06 -23.54 42.65
C SER A 9 29.16 -24.10 43.76
N LYS A 10 28.02 -24.69 43.40
CA LYS A 10 27.09 -25.38 44.33
C LYS A 10 27.26 -26.90 44.30
N ASN A 11 28.38 -27.41 43.80
CA ASN A 11 28.70 -28.84 43.69
C ASN A 11 27.76 -29.67 42.84
N ARG A 12 26.99 -29.05 41.91
CA ARG A 12 26.08 -29.72 40.99
C ARG A 12 26.80 -30.12 39.69
N ASN A 13 26.44 -31.28 39.13
CA ASN A 13 27.00 -31.75 37.88
C ASN A 13 26.51 -30.87 36.69
N LEU A 14 27.46 -30.37 35.92
CA LEU A 14 27.21 -29.68 34.65
C LEU A 14 27.14 -30.68 33.51
N ARG A 15 26.18 -30.44 32.59
CA ARG A 15 25.98 -31.27 31.40
C ARG A 15 26.99 -30.91 30.30
N ASN A 16 27.03 -31.70 29.23
CA ASN A 16 27.84 -31.38 28.07
C ASN A 16 27.41 -30.04 27.47
N GLY A 17 28.36 -29.15 27.18
CA GLY A 17 28.10 -27.77 26.73
C GLY A 17 27.89 -26.75 27.87
N GLU A 18 27.49 -27.19 29.09
CA GLU A 18 27.33 -26.28 30.24
C GLU A 18 28.66 -25.92 30.87
N SER A 19 28.83 -24.69 31.32
CA SER A 19 29.94 -24.21 32.15
C SER A 19 29.50 -23.07 33.05
N GLN A 20 30.23 -22.78 34.12
CA GLN A 20 30.04 -21.61 34.97
C GLN A 20 31.25 -20.68 34.85
N ARG A 21 30.98 -19.39 34.60
CA ARG A 21 32.03 -18.35 34.52
C ARG A 21 32.45 -17.89 35.90
N LYS A 22 33.58 -17.21 35.98
CA LYS A 22 34.11 -16.63 37.23
C LYS A 22 33.16 -15.58 37.83
N ASP A 23 32.35 -14.91 37.02
CA ASP A 23 31.32 -13.95 37.45
C ASP A 23 30.05 -14.59 38.00
N GLY A 24 29.99 -15.94 38.05
CA GLY A 24 28.86 -16.71 38.55
C GLY A 24 27.79 -17.05 37.50
N ARG A 25 27.84 -16.47 36.29
CA ARG A 25 26.90 -16.80 35.22
C ARG A 25 27.14 -18.21 34.67
N TYR A 26 26.08 -18.91 34.40
CA TYR A 26 26.09 -20.18 33.65
C TYR A 26 26.08 -19.90 32.15
N VAL A 27 26.76 -20.74 31.37
CA VAL A 27 26.91 -20.68 29.93
C VAL A 27 26.62 -22.04 29.35
N TYR A 28 25.82 -22.06 28.27
CA TYR A 28 25.66 -23.23 27.42
C TYR A 28 26.20 -22.93 26.04
N LYS A 29 27.12 -23.77 25.56
CA LYS A 29 27.67 -23.75 24.20
C LYS A 29 26.97 -24.78 23.36
N TYR A 30 26.44 -24.35 22.19
CA TYR A 30 25.87 -25.24 21.20
C TYR A 30 26.33 -24.85 19.79
N THR A 31 26.03 -25.69 18.81
CA THR A 31 26.31 -25.43 17.40
C THR A 31 24.98 -25.11 16.72
N ASP A 32 24.92 -24.00 15.96
CA ASP A 32 23.71 -23.63 15.20
C ASP A 32 23.57 -24.50 13.93
N ILE A 33 22.49 -24.26 13.17
CA ILE A 33 22.18 -24.99 11.93
C ILE A 33 23.23 -24.77 10.83
N TYR A 34 24.07 -23.75 10.95
CA TYR A 34 25.17 -23.44 10.01
C TYR A 34 26.52 -23.99 10.47
N GLY A 35 26.54 -24.80 11.54
CA GLY A 35 27.78 -25.36 12.09
C GLY A 35 28.62 -24.38 12.94
N LYS A 36 28.08 -23.19 13.26
CA LYS A 36 28.79 -22.19 14.04
C LYS A 36 28.55 -22.33 15.54
N PRO A 37 29.58 -22.16 16.41
CA PRO A 37 29.39 -22.18 17.85
C PRO A 37 28.61 -20.95 18.33
N GLN A 38 27.58 -21.19 19.13
CA GLN A 38 26.78 -20.18 19.80
C GLN A 38 26.80 -20.35 21.31
N PHE A 39 26.55 -19.26 22.05
CA PHE A 39 26.61 -19.23 23.51
C PHE A 39 25.37 -18.54 24.06
N ILE A 40 24.74 -19.16 25.07
CA ILE A 40 23.67 -18.52 25.84
C ILE A 40 24.07 -18.46 27.32
N TYR A 41 23.48 -17.52 28.01
CA TYR A 41 23.85 -17.19 29.40
C TYR A 41 22.60 -17.14 30.27
N SER A 42 22.76 -17.52 31.56
CA SER A 42 21.77 -17.28 32.61
C SER A 42 22.45 -17.18 33.96
N TRP A 43 21.85 -16.44 34.92
CA TRP A 43 22.25 -16.41 36.29
C TRP A 43 21.75 -17.65 37.08
N LYS A 44 20.79 -18.40 36.51
CA LYS A 44 20.20 -19.59 37.10
C LYS A 44 20.57 -20.82 36.27
N LEU A 45 20.98 -21.92 36.89
CA LEU A 45 21.18 -23.19 36.21
C LEU A 45 19.85 -23.91 36.01
N VAL A 46 19.02 -23.94 37.06
CA VAL A 46 17.70 -24.59 37.12
C VAL A 46 16.63 -23.60 37.56
N PRO A 47 15.31 -23.86 37.28
CA PRO A 47 14.22 -22.95 37.63
C PRO A 47 14.15 -22.58 39.13
N THR A 48 14.60 -23.49 40.00
CA THR A 48 14.59 -23.30 41.46
C THR A 48 15.70 -22.36 41.98
N ASP A 49 16.69 -22.01 41.12
CA ASP A 49 17.74 -21.08 41.52
C ASP A 49 17.18 -19.65 41.66
N LYS A 50 17.66 -18.94 42.71
CA LYS A 50 17.37 -17.51 42.88
C LYS A 50 18.31 -16.66 42.02
N THR A 51 17.80 -15.62 41.41
CA THR A 51 18.63 -14.63 40.72
C THR A 51 19.46 -13.84 41.73
N PRO A 52 20.77 -13.63 41.54
CA PRO A 52 21.61 -12.83 42.44
C PRO A 52 21.07 -11.40 42.60
N ALA A 53 21.23 -10.83 43.79
CA ALA A 53 20.80 -9.46 44.11
C ALA A 53 21.35 -8.45 43.06
N GLY A 54 20.52 -7.51 42.64
CA GLY A 54 20.89 -6.51 41.62
C GLY A 54 21.01 -7.01 40.19
N LYS A 55 20.64 -8.25 39.90
CA LYS A 55 20.60 -8.79 38.52
C LYS A 55 19.15 -8.94 38.03
N ARG A 56 18.97 -8.73 36.72
CA ARG A 56 17.67 -8.93 36.09
C ARG A 56 17.28 -10.41 36.13
N ASP A 57 16.06 -10.69 36.54
CA ASP A 57 15.52 -12.05 36.52
C ASP A 57 15.36 -12.57 35.09
N ASP A 58 15.66 -13.86 34.89
CA ASP A 58 15.67 -14.54 33.62
C ASP A 58 15.34 -16.02 33.83
N ILE A 59 14.93 -16.72 32.78
CA ILE A 59 14.71 -18.18 32.79
C ILE A 59 16.05 -18.90 32.98
N SER A 60 16.02 -20.10 33.58
CA SER A 60 17.22 -20.87 33.84
C SER A 60 17.95 -21.32 32.57
N LEU A 61 19.25 -21.61 32.69
CA LEU A 61 20.06 -22.09 31.57
C LEU A 61 19.49 -23.36 30.95
N ARG A 62 19.01 -24.31 31.76
CA ARG A 62 18.46 -25.61 31.32
C ARG A 62 17.11 -25.48 30.61
N GLU A 63 16.31 -24.51 30.98
CA GLU A 63 15.09 -24.19 30.19
C GLU A 63 15.45 -23.61 28.85
N LYS A 64 16.42 -22.69 28.78
CA LYS A 64 16.95 -22.16 27.51
C LYS A 64 17.58 -23.26 26.64
N GLU A 65 18.35 -24.18 27.24
CA GLU A 65 18.95 -25.33 26.56
C GLU A 65 17.86 -26.24 25.95
N ALA A 66 16.82 -26.57 26.74
CA ALA A 66 15.71 -27.40 26.25
C ALA A 66 14.99 -26.76 25.07
N GLN A 67 14.74 -25.45 25.12
CA GLN A 67 14.12 -24.73 24.03
C GLN A 67 15.01 -24.73 22.78
N ILE A 68 16.30 -24.43 22.91
CA ILE A 68 17.25 -24.44 21.78
C ILE A 68 17.36 -25.82 21.15
N LYS A 69 17.44 -26.88 21.96
CA LYS A 69 17.48 -28.25 21.43
C LYS A 69 16.22 -28.59 20.64
N LYS A 70 15.06 -28.15 21.12
CA LYS A 70 13.80 -28.31 20.40
C LYS A 70 13.81 -27.53 19.09
N ASP A 71 14.27 -26.28 19.11
CA ASP A 71 14.34 -25.43 17.92
C ASP A 71 15.31 -26.00 16.88
N LEU A 72 16.50 -26.47 17.29
CA LEU A 72 17.47 -27.12 16.41
C LEU A 72 16.93 -28.44 15.82
N ASN A 73 16.26 -29.26 16.63
CA ASN A 73 15.62 -30.50 16.14
C ASN A 73 14.51 -30.22 15.11
N ASP A 74 13.82 -29.09 15.27
CA ASP A 74 12.78 -28.62 14.34
C ASP A 74 13.37 -27.82 13.15
N GLY A 75 14.71 -27.72 13.04
CA GLY A 75 15.41 -27.00 11.97
C GLY A 75 15.36 -25.47 12.08
N ILE A 76 14.95 -24.92 13.25
CA ILE A 76 14.79 -23.47 13.43
C ILE A 76 16.15 -22.78 13.58
N ASP A 77 16.36 -21.69 12.81
CA ASP A 77 17.53 -20.80 12.95
C ASP A 77 17.42 -19.94 14.21
N THR A 78 18.05 -20.43 15.29
CA THR A 78 18.06 -19.77 16.59
C THR A 78 18.79 -18.42 16.60
N VAL A 79 19.61 -18.13 15.57
CA VAL A 79 20.34 -16.87 15.40
C VAL A 79 19.52 -15.91 14.53
N GLY A 80 18.97 -16.39 13.42
CA GLY A 80 18.14 -15.59 12.51
C GLY A 80 16.92 -14.97 13.21
N GLY A 81 16.32 -15.69 14.15
CA GLY A 81 15.21 -15.19 14.97
C GLY A 81 15.56 -13.98 15.88
N LYS A 82 16.83 -13.69 16.11
CA LYS A 82 17.28 -12.55 16.93
C LYS A 82 17.30 -11.22 16.19
N MET A 83 17.13 -11.21 14.87
CA MET A 83 16.99 -9.95 14.14
C MET A 83 15.78 -9.16 14.61
N THR A 84 15.87 -7.83 14.55
CA THR A 84 14.74 -6.96 14.90
C THR A 84 13.69 -6.93 13.80
N VAL A 85 12.45 -6.49 14.12
CA VAL A 85 11.38 -6.29 13.12
C VAL A 85 11.83 -5.32 12.03
N CYS A 86 12.55 -4.24 12.37
CA CYS A 86 13.12 -3.32 11.38
C CYS A 86 14.13 -4.03 10.45
N GLN A 87 15.02 -4.86 11.00
CA GLN A 87 15.99 -5.62 10.20
C GLN A 87 15.31 -6.66 9.29
N LEU A 88 14.30 -7.35 9.79
CA LEU A 88 13.50 -8.27 8.98
C LEU A 88 12.81 -7.55 7.81
N TYR A 89 12.19 -6.39 8.09
CA TYR A 89 11.52 -5.60 7.08
C TYR A 89 12.49 -5.07 6.02
N ASP A 90 13.67 -4.62 6.44
CA ASP A 90 14.75 -4.19 5.54
C ASP A 90 15.27 -5.34 4.67
N LYS A 91 15.59 -6.50 5.28
CA LYS A 91 15.99 -7.74 4.58
C LYS A 91 15.01 -8.10 3.47
N LYS A 92 13.71 -8.09 3.77
CA LYS A 92 12.68 -8.37 2.75
C LYS A 92 12.66 -7.35 1.63
N ASN A 93 12.82 -6.07 1.96
CA ASN A 93 12.77 -5.01 0.95
C ASN A 93 13.99 -5.00 0.03
N SER A 94 15.17 -5.35 0.54
CA SER A 94 16.42 -5.44 -0.23
C SER A 94 16.42 -6.55 -1.28
N GLN A 95 15.56 -7.57 -1.12
CA GLN A 95 15.41 -8.68 -2.09
C GLN A 95 14.67 -8.28 -3.38
N ARG A 96 14.09 -7.08 -3.44
CA ARG A 96 13.35 -6.59 -4.62
C ARG A 96 14.09 -5.44 -5.28
N LYS A 97 14.54 -5.67 -6.50
CA LYS A 97 15.10 -4.63 -7.39
C LYS A 97 13.99 -4.03 -8.27
N ASN A 98 14.25 -2.87 -8.86
CA ASN A 98 13.37 -2.19 -9.84
C ASN A 98 11.94 -1.92 -9.33
N ILE A 99 11.83 -1.43 -8.12
CA ILE A 99 10.53 -1.02 -7.55
C ILE A 99 10.17 0.40 -7.99
N LYS A 100 8.87 0.63 -8.19
CA LYS A 100 8.36 1.97 -8.50
C LYS A 100 8.59 2.91 -7.32
N ARG A 101 8.93 4.17 -7.60
CA ARG A 101 9.26 5.20 -6.61
C ARG A 101 8.17 5.40 -5.55
N ALA A 102 6.89 5.39 -5.95
CA ALA A 102 5.78 5.46 -4.99
C ALA A 102 5.76 4.29 -4.00
N THR A 103 6.15 3.08 -4.45
CA THR A 103 6.28 1.91 -3.57
C THR A 103 7.45 2.05 -2.63
N GLU A 104 8.58 2.58 -3.11
CA GLU A 104 9.77 2.85 -2.30
C GLU A 104 9.46 3.85 -1.18
N LYS A 105 8.81 4.98 -1.50
CA LYS A 105 8.34 5.95 -0.49
C LYS A 105 7.40 5.31 0.53
N GLY A 106 6.44 4.50 0.08
CA GLY A 106 5.53 3.78 0.99
C GLY A 106 6.27 2.84 1.95
N ARG A 107 7.34 2.17 1.47
CA ARG A 107 8.21 1.34 2.33
C ARG A 107 8.98 2.18 3.35
N GLN A 108 9.49 3.34 2.92
CA GLN A 108 10.20 4.25 3.80
C GLN A 108 9.29 4.79 4.92
N TYR A 109 8.03 5.12 4.60
CA TYR A 109 7.05 5.54 5.60
C TYR A 109 6.80 4.45 6.65
N LEU A 110 6.62 3.19 6.25
CA LEU A 110 6.49 2.09 7.20
C LEU A 110 7.77 1.88 8.01
N MET A 111 8.95 1.94 7.39
CA MET A 111 10.23 1.83 8.11
C MET A 111 10.35 2.93 9.17
N ASN A 112 10.00 4.17 8.84
CA ASN A 112 10.03 5.29 9.79
C ASN A 112 9.02 5.08 10.93
N ALA A 113 7.83 4.57 10.63
CA ALA A 113 6.83 4.24 11.64
C ALA A 113 7.32 3.15 12.61
N LEU A 114 8.01 2.12 12.09
CA LEU A 114 8.61 1.05 12.89
C LEU A 114 9.75 1.55 13.76
N LYS A 115 10.65 2.39 13.24
CA LYS A 115 11.76 2.98 14.02
C LYS A 115 11.28 3.81 15.19
N ASN A 116 10.09 4.41 15.08
CA ASN A 116 9.45 5.23 16.10
C ASN A 116 8.43 4.45 16.96
N ASP A 117 8.48 3.11 16.93
CA ASP A 117 7.60 2.26 17.75
C ASP A 117 8.43 1.14 18.42
N PRO A 118 8.11 0.79 19.68
CA PRO A 118 8.82 -0.26 20.42
C PRO A 118 8.89 -1.59 19.67
N LEU A 119 7.89 -1.91 18.86
CA LEU A 119 7.84 -3.15 18.08
C LEU A 119 9.01 -3.24 17.10
N GLY A 120 9.43 -2.15 16.49
CA GLY A 120 10.49 -2.13 15.48
C GLY A 120 11.83 -2.65 15.97
N MET A 121 12.14 -2.47 17.25
CA MET A 121 13.39 -2.89 17.88
C MET A 121 13.31 -4.26 18.56
N ARG A 122 12.14 -4.89 18.61
CA ARG A 122 11.99 -6.24 19.20
C ARG A 122 12.56 -7.31 18.28
N ALA A 123 13.19 -8.32 18.88
CA ALA A 123 13.61 -9.53 18.18
C ALA A 123 12.38 -10.31 17.69
N ILE A 124 12.40 -10.77 16.43
CA ILE A 124 11.23 -11.36 15.79
C ILE A 124 10.72 -12.64 16.45
N ASP A 125 11.60 -13.40 17.08
CA ASP A 125 11.29 -14.62 17.86
C ASP A 125 10.53 -14.31 19.17
N THR A 126 10.55 -13.06 19.63
CA THR A 126 9.85 -12.62 20.84
C THR A 126 8.52 -11.96 20.59
N VAL A 127 8.21 -11.64 19.33
CA VAL A 127 6.98 -10.95 18.95
C VAL A 127 5.79 -11.92 18.97
N LYS A 128 4.81 -11.61 19.79
CA LYS A 128 3.54 -12.35 19.89
C LYS A 128 2.45 -11.63 19.09
N GLN A 129 1.34 -12.34 18.83
CA GLN A 129 0.19 -11.75 18.15
C GLN A 129 -0.44 -10.59 18.96
N SER A 130 -0.40 -10.66 20.30
CA SER A 130 -0.82 -9.54 21.17
C SER A 130 -0.01 -8.28 20.92
N ASP A 131 1.31 -8.39 20.78
CA ASP A 131 2.19 -7.25 20.52
C ASP A 131 1.90 -6.61 19.16
N ALA A 132 1.56 -7.44 18.15
CA ALA A 132 1.17 -6.95 16.82
C ALA A 132 -0.20 -6.25 16.84
N LYS A 133 -1.15 -6.72 17.65
CA LYS A 133 -2.44 -6.05 17.88
C LYS A 133 -2.27 -4.73 18.61
N GLU A 134 -1.48 -4.69 19.69
CA GLU A 134 -1.14 -3.47 20.41
C GLU A 134 -0.45 -2.44 19.53
N TRP A 135 0.45 -2.90 18.63
CA TRP A 135 1.06 -2.01 17.63
C TRP A 135 -0.01 -1.37 16.73
N ALA A 136 -1.00 -2.13 16.25
CA ALA A 136 -2.08 -1.59 15.43
C ALA A 136 -2.90 -0.53 16.19
N ILE A 137 -3.18 -0.76 17.48
CA ILE A 137 -3.86 0.22 18.35
C ILE A 137 -3.03 1.50 18.47
N ARG A 138 -1.73 1.39 18.80
CA ARG A 138 -0.85 2.56 18.87
C ARG A 138 -0.74 3.33 17.57
N MET A 139 -0.81 2.64 16.41
CA MET A 139 -0.84 3.32 15.11
C MET A 139 -2.13 4.12 14.92
N SER A 140 -3.28 3.58 15.34
CA SER A 140 -4.56 4.30 15.32
C SER A 140 -4.55 5.52 16.24
N GLU A 141 -4.03 5.37 17.46
CA GLU A 141 -3.87 6.48 18.43
C GLU A 141 -2.95 7.59 17.90
N LYS A 142 -1.96 7.26 17.06
CA LYS A 142 -1.11 8.23 16.34
C LYS A 142 -1.81 8.88 15.16
N GLY A 143 -3.09 8.58 14.90
CA GLY A 143 -3.90 9.16 13.82
C GLY A 143 -3.70 8.54 12.44
N TYR A 144 -3.12 7.34 12.32
CA TYR A 144 -3.07 6.64 11.05
C TYR A 144 -4.46 6.07 10.71
N ALA A 145 -4.93 6.33 9.48
CA ALA A 145 -6.20 5.77 9.00
C ALA A 145 -6.17 4.24 8.94
N TYR A 146 -7.30 3.58 9.19
CA TYR A 146 -7.47 2.13 9.18
C TYR A 146 -6.82 1.47 7.94
N LYS A 147 -7.04 2.02 6.75
CA LYS A 147 -6.49 1.50 5.50
C LYS A 147 -4.96 1.56 5.42
N THR A 148 -4.36 2.57 6.03
CA THR A 148 -2.90 2.69 6.13
C THR A 148 -2.34 1.62 7.06
N ILE A 149 -2.98 1.42 8.22
CA ILE A 149 -2.59 0.38 9.19
C ILE A 149 -2.73 -1.02 8.56
N ASP A 150 -3.81 -1.28 7.83
CA ASP A 150 -4.03 -2.55 7.13
C ASP A 150 -2.94 -2.81 6.07
N ASN A 151 -2.57 -1.81 5.28
CA ASN A 151 -1.47 -1.91 4.32
C ASN A 151 -0.13 -2.17 5.00
N TYR A 152 0.16 -1.52 6.11
CA TYR A 152 1.37 -1.73 6.89
C TYR A 152 1.39 -3.14 7.50
N LYS A 153 0.27 -3.57 8.09
CA LYS A 153 0.07 -4.93 8.61
C LYS A 153 0.32 -5.99 7.53
N ARG A 154 -0.23 -5.81 6.32
CA ARG A 154 0.01 -6.73 5.20
C ARG A 154 1.49 -6.80 4.82
N SER A 155 2.19 -5.66 4.82
CA SER A 155 3.63 -5.62 4.53
C SER A 155 4.44 -6.35 5.58
N LEU A 156 4.12 -6.16 6.87
CA LEU A 156 4.76 -6.86 7.98
C LEU A 156 4.41 -8.35 7.96
N LYS A 157 3.13 -8.71 7.80
CA LYS A 157 2.68 -10.09 7.64
C LYS A 157 3.51 -10.83 6.59
N ALA A 158 3.72 -10.20 5.42
CA ALA A 158 4.54 -10.78 4.36
C ALA A 158 6.04 -10.86 4.72
N SER A 159 6.57 -9.98 5.59
CA SER A 159 7.95 -10.07 6.10
C SER A 159 8.12 -11.23 7.08
N PHE A 160 7.14 -11.41 7.96
CA PHE A 160 7.15 -12.53 8.91
C PHE A 160 6.93 -13.88 8.24
N TYR A 161 6.20 -13.95 7.12
CA TYR A 161 6.14 -15.18 6.32
C TYR A 161 7.49 -15.54 5.71
N MET A 162 8.27 -14.56 5.26
CA MET A 162 9.64 -14.81 4.82
C MET A 162 10.49 -15.38 5.97
N ALA A 163 10.34 -14.84 7.18
CA ALA A 163 11.06 -15.37 8.36
C ALA A 163 10.63 -16.81 8.74
N ILE A 164 9.39 -17.20 8.47
CA ILE A 164 8.94 -18.60 8.59
C ILE A 164 9.58 -19.48 7.52
N GLN A 165 9.60 -19.01 6.26
CA GLN A 165 10.23 -19.74 5.14
C GLN A 165 11.76 -19.87 5.31
N ASP A 166 12.40 -18.93 6.01
CA ASP A 166 13.82 -18.97 6.37
C ASP A 166 14.03 -19.71 7.71
N ASP A 167 13.05 -20.44 8.24
CA ASP A 167 13.08 -21.19 9.50
C ASP A 167 13.52 -20.38 10.74
N CYS A 168 13.35 -19.03 10.69
CA CYS A 168 13.72 -18.16 11.81
C CYS A 168 12.68 -18.15 12.93
N ILE A 169 11.40 -18.39 12.60
CA ILE A 169 10.24 -18.40 13.53
C ILE A 169 9.20 -19.41 13.09
N ARG A 170 8.31 -19.81 14.01
CA ARG A 170 7.28 -20.82 13.74
C ARG A 170 5.92 -20.26 13.34
N LYS A 171 5.57 -19.06 13.78
CA LYS A 171 4.23 -18.47 13.61
C LYS A 171 4.34 -17.00 13.22
N ASN A 172 3.36 -16.56 12.43
CA ASN A 172 3.28 -15.16 12.02
C ASN A 172 2.45 -14.35 13.04
N PRO A 173 3.02 -13.39 13.76
CA PRO A 173 2.28 -12.58 14.74
C PRO A 173 1.23 -11.66 14.09
N PHE A 174 1.34 -11.38 12.79
CA PHE A 174 0.38 -10.56 12.05
C PHE A 174 -0.77 -11.37 11.40
N GLU A 175 -0.95 -12.64 11.81
CA GLU A 175 -2.03 -13.52 11.35
C GLU A 175 -3.32 -13.27 12.14
N PHE A 176 -3.95 -12.11 11.93
CA PHE A 176 -5.26 -11.74 12.49
C PHE A 176 -5.99 -10.79 11.54
N LYS A 177 -7.30 -10.66 11.69
CA LYS A 177 -8.08 -9.63 10.98
C LYS A 177 -7.95 -8.30 11.71
N LEU A 178 -7.70 -7.21 10.97
CA LEU A 178 -7.58 -5.89 11.60
C LEU A 178 -8.91 -5.44 12.21
N SER A 179 -10.04 -5.83 11.61
CA SER A 179 -11.40 -5.59 12.12
C SER A 179 -11.68 -6.21 13.49
N ASP A 180 -10.86 -7.18 13.94
CA ASP A 180 -10.98 -7.75 15.29
C ASP A 180 -10.33 -6.84 16.37
N VAL A 181 -9.68 -5.76 15.94
CA VAL A 181 -8.90 -4.86 16.82
C VAL A 181 -9.32 -3.40 16.67
N LEU A 182 -9.65 -2.96 15.46
CA LEU A 182 -10.02 -1.57 15.12
C LEU A 182 -11.29 -1.58 14.27
N GLU A 183 -12.14 -0.59 14.47
CA GLU A 183 -13.27 -0.34 13.58
C GLU A 183 -12.77 0.16 12.21
N ASP A 184 -13.41 -0.30 11.14
CA ASP A 184 -13.11 0.14 9.78
C ASP A 184 -13.88 1.44 9.49
N ASP A 185 -13.22 2.57 9.71
CA ASP A 185 -13.71 3.92 9.44
C ASP A 185 -13.48 4.36 7.98
N THR A 186 -13.18 3.44 7.09
CA THR A 186 -12.88 3.74 5.68
C THR A 186 -14.12 4.32 5.00
N GLU A 187 -14.07 5.59 4.63
CA GLU A 187 -15.12 6.22 3.85
C GLU A 187 -15.35 5.49 2.51
N GLN A 188 -16.61 5.31 2.16
CA GLN A 188 -16.98 4.73 0.88
C GLN A 188 -16.53 5.64 -0.28
N LYS A 189 -16.22 5.01 -1.42
CA LYS A 189 -15.85 5.75 -2.62
C LYS A 189 -17.01 6.62 -3.07
N VAL A 190 -16.77 7.92 -3.13
CA VAL A 190 -17.76 8.88 -3.56
C VAL A 190 -17.90 8.82 -5.08
N ILE A 191 -19.14 8.65 -5.53
CA ILE A 191 -19.59 8.62 -6.94
C ILE A 191 -20.58 9.78 -7.09
N LEU A 192 -20.51 10.53 -8.19
CA LEU A 192 -21.51 11.53 -8.52
C LEU A 192 -22.74 10.85 -9.10
N THR A 193 -23.93 11.23 -8.64
CA THR A 193 -25.16 10.87 -9.37
C THR A 193 -25.26 11.66 -10.68
N PRO A 194 -26.07 11.23 -11.67
CA PRO A 194 -26.26 11.98 -12.90
C PRO A 194 -26.66 13.44 -12.66
N GLU A 195 -27.54 13.69 -11.69
CA GLU A 195 -28.00 15.03 -11.33
C GLU A 195 -26.89 15.86 -10.68
N GLN A 196 -26.02 15.23 -9.88
CA GLN A 196 -24.85 15.89 -9.29
C GLN A 196 -23.80 16.23 -10.33
N GLU A 197 -23.58 15.34 -11.32
CA GLU A 197 -22.69 15.58 -12.45
C GLU A 197 -23.18 16.77 -13.29
N GLU A 198 -24.45 16.79 -13.63
CA GLU A 198 -25.08 17.89 -14.39
C GLU A 198 -24.94 19.23 -13.67
N ARG A 199 -25.26 19.27 -12.37
CA ARG A 199 -25.15 20.48 -11.55
C ARG A 199 -23.72 20.97 -11.45
N LEU A 200 -22.75 20.05 -11.29
CA LEU A 200 -21.33 20.39 -11.25
C LEU A 200 -20.88 21.03 -12.55
N LEU A 201 -21.22 20.44 -13.69
CA LEU A 201 -20.84 20.92 -15.01
C LEU A 201 -21.53 22.26 -15.34
N ALA A 202 -22.82 22.41 -15.04
CA ALA A 202 -23.56 23.66 -15.24
C ALA A 202 -22.97 24.81 -14.38
N PHE A 203 -22.51 24.52 -13.17
CA PHE A 203 -21.81 25.50 -12.36
C PHE A 203 -20.47 25.88 -12.96
N MET A 204 -19.69 24.89 -13.40
CA MET A 204 -18.36 25.14 -13.99
C MET A 204 -18.46 26.00 -15.25
N GLU A 205 -19.44 25.76 -16.10
CA GLU A 205 -19.64 26.49 -17.36
C GLU A 205 -19.81 28.01 -17.12
N LYS A 206 -20.54 28.39 -16.06
CA LYS A 206 -20.86 29.78 -15.71
C LYS A 206 -19.80 30.45 -14.82
N ASP A 207 -18.92 29.67 -14.19
CA ASP A 207 -17.98 30.17 -13.22
C ASP A 207 -16.70 30.75 -13.86
N LYS A 208 -16.38 32.01 -13.56
CA LYS A 208 -15.21 32.73 -14.11
C LYS A 208 -13.86 32.03 -13.89
N ILE A 209 -13.75 31.20 -12.83
CA ILE A 209 -12.50 30.51 -12.48
C ILE A 209 -12.47 29.11 -13.04
N TYR A 210 -13.60 28.38 -12.95
CA TYR A 210 -13.65 26.94 -13.24
C TYR A 210 -14.09 26.63 -14.69
N SER A 211 -14.63 27.58 -15.44
CA SER A 211 -14.99 27.38 -16.86
C SER A 211 -13.82 26.91 -17.73
N LYS A 212 -12.62 27.39 -17.45
CA LYS A 212 -11.42 26.94 -18.17
C LYS A 212 -11.02 25.47 -17.94
N TYR A 213 -11.58 24.82 -16.92
CA TYR A 213 -11.38 23.39 -16.63
C TYR A 213 -12.57 22.52 -17.07
N TYR A 214 -13.62 23.12 -17.63
CA TYR A 214 -14.84 22.44 -18.01
C TYR A 214 -14.56 21.26 -18.93
N ASP A 215 -13.87 21.50 -20.05
CA ASP A 215 -13.56 20.44 -21.02
C ASP A 215 -12.62 19.36 -20.46
N GLU A 216 -11.73 19.73 -19.56
CA GLU A 216 -10.84 18.79 -18.87
C GLU A 216 -11.63 17.85 -17.93
N VAL A 217 -12.64 18.39 -17.22
CA VAL A 217 -13.51 17.59 -16.34
C VAL A 217 -14.46 16.73 -17.17
N VAL A 218 -15.04 17.27 -18.26
CA VAL A 218 -15.82 16.47 -19.21
C VAL A 218 -15.01 15.30 -19.74
N LEU A 219 -13.76 15.52 -20.15
CA LEU A 219 -12.92 14.46 -20.67
C LEU A 219 -12.59 13.39 -19.59
N LEU A 220 -12.40 13.78 -18.34
CA LEU A 220 -12.22 12.83 -17.22
C LEU A 220 -13.49 11.97 -16.99
N LEU A 221 -14.68 12.58 -17.06
CA LEU A 221 -15.96 11.91 -16.90
C LEU A 221 -16.31 10.99 -18.08
N GLU A 222 -15.87 11.32 -19.29
CA GLU A 222 -16.16 10.55 -20.51
C GLU A 222 -15.13 9.43 -20.78
N THR A 223 -13.95 9.48 -20.15
CA THR A 223 -12.87 8.52 -20.42
C THR A 223 -12.53 7.63 -19.22
N GLY A 224 -12.85 8.05 -18.01
CA GLY A 224 -12.50 7.35 -16.79
C GLY A 224 -10.99 7.14 -16.59
N LEU A 225 -10.13 7.92 -17.22
CA LEU A 225 -8.68 7.84 -17.10
C LEU A 225 -8.21 7.99 -15.66
N ARG A 226 -7.11 7.31 -15.29
CA ARG A 226 -6.40 7.65 -14.05
C ARG A 226 -5.83 9.06 -14.20
N ILE A 227 -5.87 9.85 -13.14
CA ILE A 227 -5.40 11.24 -13.21
C ILE A 227 -3.96 11.37 -13.72
N SER A 228 -3.09 10.42 -13.41
CA SER A 228 -1.71 10.41 -13.90
C SER A 228 -1.60 10.03 -15.40
N GLU A 229 -2.46 9.14 -15.90
CA GLU A 229 -2.62 8.84 -17.34
C GLU A 229 -3.14 10.08 -18.08
N PHE A 230 -4.17 10.72 -17.52
CA PHE A 230 -4.76 11.95 -18.04
C PHE A 230 -3.70 13.06 -18.15
N CYS A 231 -2.93 13.32 -17.10
CA CYS A 231 -1.85 14.30 -17.12
C CYS A 231 -0.75 13.96 -18.14
N GLY A 232 -0.58 12.67 -18.45
CA GLY A 232 0.38 12.19 -19.45
C GLY A 232 -0.05 12.39 -20.90
N LEU A 233 -1.33 12.69 -21.17
CA LEU A 233 -1.78 12.89 -22.55
C LEU A 233 -0.97 13.98 -23.26
N THR A 234 -0.62 13.71 -24.52
CA THR A 234 0.11 14.64 -25.39
C THR A 234 -0.83 15.12 -26.50
N THR A 235 -0.39 16.10 -27.29
CA THR A 235 -1.16 16.56 -28.47
C THR A 235 -1.16 15.55 -29.63
N HIS A 236 -0.42 14.47 -29.52
CA HIS A 236 -0.40 13.39 -30.54
C HIS A 236 -1.60 12.45 -30.31
N ILE A 237 -2.76 12.90 -30.75
CA ILE A 237 -4.05 12.18 -30.66
C ILE A 237 -4.49 11.80 -32.05
N ASP A 238 -4.94 10.56 -32.25
CA ASP A 238 -5.56 10.15 -33.52
C ASP A 238 -6.98 10.73 -33.63
N MET A 239 -7.02 11.99 -34.08
CA MET A 239 -8.27 12.73 -34.25
C MET A 239 -9.11 12.18 -35.39
N GLN A 240 -8.53 11.51 -36.38
CA GLN A 240 -9.24 10.94 -37.53
C GLN A 240 -10.03 9.69 -37.09
N ASN A 241 -9.41 8.80 -36.34
CA ASN A 241 -10.05 7.59 -35.84
C ASN A 241 -10.70 7.78 -34.48
N ARG A 242 -10.55 8.96 -33.87
CA ARG A 242 -11.04 9.30 -32.53
C ARG A 242 -10.54 8.36 -31.44
N ILE A 243 -9.23 8.15 -31.38
CA ILE A 243 -8.58 7.24 -30.46
C ILE A 243 -7.57 7.97 -29.59
N LEU A 244 -7.62 7.73 -28.28
CA LEU A 244 -6.57 8.07 -27.32
C LEU A 244 -5.68 6.85 -27.05
N ASN A 245 -4.38 7.00 -27.28
CA ASN A 245 -3.39 5.99 -26.91
C ASN A 245 -2.91 6.24 -25.47
N ILE A 246 -3.13 5.27 -24.59
CA ILE A 246 -2.70 5.31 -23.19
C ILE A 246 -1.57 4.33 -23.01
N ASP A 247 -0.35 4.82 -22.93
CA ASP A 247 0.88 4.01 -22.83
C ASP A 247 1.80 4.45 -21.69
N HIS A 248 1.53 5.61 -21.08
CA HIS A 248 2.34 6.18 -20.00
C HIS A 248 1.53 7.00 -19.02
N GLN A 249 2.18 7.42 -17.95
CA GLN A 249 1.68 8.29 -16.90
C GLN A 249 2.69 9.40 -16.64
N LEU A 250 2.23 10.64 -16.47
CA LEU A 250 3.07 11.74 -16.03
C LEU A 250 2.92 11.93 -14.52
N LEU A 251 4.04 11.96 -13.85
CA LEU A 251 4.16 12.15 -12.41
C LEU A 251 5.15 13.27 -12.11
N LYS A 252 5.05 13.84 -10.92
CA LYS A 252 6.02 14.83 -10.42
C LYS A 252 6.40 14.47 -8.99
N ASP A 253 7.68 14.52 -8.74
CA ASP A 253 8.25 14.28 -7.42
C ASP A 253 9.04 15.54 -6.97
N SER A 254 9.11 15.77 -5.66
CA SER A 254 9.82 16.95 -5.11
C SER A 254 11.32 16.92 -5.34
N GLU A 255 11.93 15.74 -5.48
CA GLU A 255 13.38 15.58 -5.59
C GLU A 255 13.85 15.55 -7.05
N ILE A 256 13.14 14.81 -7.91
CA ILE A 256 13.55 14.58 -9.31
C ILE A 256 12.75 15.38 -10.34
N GLY A 257 11.71 16.11 -9.92
CA GLY A 257 10.84 16.84 -10.83
C GLY A 257 9.85 15.93 -11.59
N TYR A 258 9.60 16.26 -12.85
CA TYR A 258 8.71 15.47 -13.71
C TYR A 258 9.35 14.15 -14.15
N TYR A 259 8.57 13.08 -14.17
CA TYR A 259 9.01 11.79 -14.69
C TYR A 259 7.85 10.99 -15.28
N ILE A 260 8.19 10.07 -16.16
CA ILE A 260 7.25 9.15 -16.81
C ILE A 260 7.32 7.79 -16.12
N GLU A 261 6.16 7.19 -15.87
CA GLU A 261 6.05 5.77 -15.57
C GLU A 261 5.20 5.05 -16.62
N THR A 262 5.64 3.88 -17.03
CA THR A 262 4.79 2.97 -17.83
C THR A 262 3.73 2.35 -16.92
N PRO A 263 2.54 1.99 -17.47
CA PRO A 263 1.54 1.26 -16.73
C PRO A 263 2.11 -0.01 -16.07
N LYS A 264 1.55 -0.39 -14.92
CA LYS A 264 2.02 -1.56 -14.14
C LYS A 264 1.76 -2.90 -14.82
N THR A 265 0.80 -2.95 -15.73
CA THR A 265 0.31 -4.17 -16.36
C THR A 265 0.19 -3.98 -17.87
N LYS A 266 0.19 -5.09 -18.61
CA LYS A 266 -0.08 -5.07 -20.07
C LYS A 266 -1.41 -4.38 -20.38
N ASN A 267 -2.44 -4.62 -19.59
CA ASN A 267 -3.78 -4.00 -19.74
C ASN A 267 -3.79 -2.48 -19.48
N GLY A 268 -2.71 -1.93 -18.92
CA GLY A 268 -2.57 -0.48 -18.75
C GLY A 268 -2.26 0.25 -20.05
N LYS A 269 -1.62 -0.42 -21.02
CA LYS A 269 -1.46 0.10 -22.38
C LYS A 269 -2.69 -0.27 -23.17
N ARG A 270 -3.41 0.73 -23.67
CA ARG A 270 -4.69 0.52 -24.37
C ARG A 270 -5.02 1.68 -25.27
N GLU A 271 -5.82 1.41 -26.25
CA GLU A 271 -6.49 2.39 -27.10
C GLU A 271 -7.88 2.65 -26.55
N LEU A 272 -8.24 3.92 -26.42
CA LEU A 272 -9.51 4.34 -25.85
C LEU A 272 -10.29 5.12 -26.91
N PRO A 273 -11.37 4.54 -27.43
CA PRO A 273 -12.26 5.25 -28.37
C PRO A 273 -12.92 6.44 -27.67
N LEU A 274 -13.04 7.56 -28.38
CA LEU A 274 -13.65 8.79 -27.88
C LEU A 274 -15.13 8.84 -28.23
N THR A 275 -15.96 9.15 -27.23
CA THR A 275 -17.33 9.59 -27.46
C THR A 275 -17.33 10.94 -28.20
N GLU A 276 -18.45 11.30 -28.84
CA GLU A 276 -18.60 12.62 -29.49
C GLU A 276 -18.30 13.75 -28.51
N ARG A 277 -18.81 13.65 -27.27
CA ARG A 277 -18.63 14.67 -26.23
C ARG A 277 -17.15 14.79 -25.81
N ALA A 278 -16.44 13.66 -25.67
CA ALA A 278 -15.01 13.64 -25.38
C ALA A 278 -14.19 14.23 -26.54
N TYR A 279 -14.54 13.87 -27.76
CA TYR A 279 -13.88 14.37 -28.98
C TYR A 279 -14.00 15.90 -29.09
N GLN A 280 -15.19 16.45 -28.92
CA GLN A 280 -15.42 17.90 -28.92
C GLN A 280 -14.69 18.61 -27.80
N ALA A 281 -14.66 18.01 -26.60
CA ALA A 281 -13.86 18.55 -25.48
C ALA A 281 -12.37 18.65 -25.84
N ILE A 282 -11.81 17.60 -26.45
CA ILE A 282 -10.39 17.61 -26.90
C ILE A 282 -10.16 18.69 -27.96
N GLN A 283 -11.06 18.85 -28.94
CA GLN A 283 -10.92 19.90 -29.95
C GLN A 283 -10.86 21.30 -29.30
N ARG A 284 -11.74 21.57 -28.32
CA ARG A 284 -11.72 22.86 -27.59
C ARG A 284 -10.48 23.03 -26.75
N ILE A 285 -10.01 21.94 -26.10
CA ILE A 285 -8.75 21.94 -25.33
C ILE A 285 -7.56 22.27 -26.24
N LEU A 286 -7.44 21.62 -27.39
CA LEU A 286 -6.38 21.86 -28.36
C LEU A 286 -6.40 23.30 -28.88
N LYS A 287 -7.60 23.81 -29.23
CA LYS A 287 -7.80 25.19 -29.73
C LYS A 287 -7.41 26.23 -28.67
N ASN A 288 -7.73 25.99 -27.41
CA ASN A 288 -7.51 26.92 -26.30
C ASN A 288 -6.18 26.68 -25.55
N ARG A 289 -5.36 25.73 -26.03
CA ARG A 289 -4.11 25.36 -25.38
C ARG A 289 -3.10 26.50 -25.45
N GLY A 290 -2.59 26.89 -24.28
CA GLY A 290 -1.54 27.91 -24.19
C GLY A 290 -0.19 27.44 -24.78
N LYS A 291 0.76 28.37 -24.83
CA LYS A 291 2.13 28.08 -25.28
C LYS A 291 2.82 27.14 -24.29
N ALA A 292 3.34 26.02 -24.77
CA ALA A 292 4.11 25.09 -23.97
C ALA A 292 5.55 25.56 -23.79
N GLN A 293 6.11 25.33 -22.61
CA GLN A 293 7.55 25.40 -22.40
C GLN A 293 8.21 24.18 -23.07
N PRO A 294 9.44 24.35 -23.59
CA PRO A 294 10.21 23.22 -24.17
C PRO A 294 10.62 22.27 -23.04
N LEU A 295 9.83 21.21 -22.84
CA LEU A 295 10.06 20.20 -21.83
C LEU A 295 9.90 18.80 -22.44
N ILE A 296 10.93 17.99 -22.28
CA ILE A 296 10.93 16.57 -22.64
C ILE A 296 11.04 15.74 -21.37
N VAL A 297 10.11 14.83 -21.13
CA VAL A 297 10.08 13.98 -19.95
C VAL A 297 9.99 12.52 -20.41
N GLY A 298 11.01 11.72 -20.17
CA GLY A 298 11.04 10.31 -20.58
C GLY A 298 10.79 10.07 -22.07
N GLY A 299 11.21 11.00 -22.94
CA GLY A 299 11.00 10.95 -24.39
C GLY A 299 9.66 11.58 -24.86
N TYR A 300 8.77 11.94 -23.97
CA TYR A 300 7.49 12.59 -24.31
C TYR A 300 7.60 14.11 -24.20
N ASN A 301 6.92 14.80 -25.09
CA ASN A 301 6.82 16.26 -25.14
C ASN A 301 5.37 16.66 -25.50
N ASN A 302 5.12 17.94 -25.65
CA ASN A 302 3.81 18.50 -26.07
C ASN A 302 2.63 17.97 -25.25
N PHE A 303 2.80 17.88 -23.91
CA PHE A 303 1.72 17.49 -23.02
C PHE A 303 0.46 18.33 -23.22
N LEU A 304 -0.71 17.68 -23.22
CA LEU A 304 -1.97 18.33 -23.60
C LEU A 304 -2.40 19.42 -22.61
N PHE A 305 -2.23 19.18 -21.32
CA PHE A 305 -2.69 20.08 -20.25
C PHE A 305 -1.54 20.86 -19.65
N LEU A 306 -1.63 22.19 -19.74
CA LEU A 306 -0.58 23.09 -19.27
C LEU A 306 -1.09 23.97 -18.11
N ASN A 307 -0.18 24.28 -17.19
CA ASN A 307 -0.39 25.29 -16.17
C ASN A 307 -0.16 26.71 -16.75
N ARG A 308 -0.27 27.75 -15.91
CA ARG A 308 -0.08 29.14 -16.35
C ARG A 308 1.35 29.45 -16.83
N GLU A 309 2.30 28.64 -16.40
CA GLU A 309 3.73 28.78 -16.75
C GLU A 309 4.06 28.00 -18.04
N GLY A 310 3.09 27.34 -18.67
CA GLY A 310 3.31 26.51 -19.87
C GLY A 310 3.93 25.15 -19.56
N LEU A 311 4.00 24.74 -18.27
CA LEU A 311 4.47 23.44 -17.85
C LEU A 311 3.30 22.44 -17.73
N PRO A 312 3.55 21.13 -17.87
CA PRO A 312 2.51 20.10 -17.74
C PRO A 312 1.82 20.15 -16.38
N LYS A 313 0.49 20.05 -16.38
CA LYS A 313 -0.28 19.80 -15.15
C LYS A 313 -0.03 18.37 -14.66
N VAL A 314 -0.07 18.20 -13.35
CA VAL A 314 0.05 16.91 -12.65
C VAL A 314 -1.13 16.69 -11.70
N ALA A 315 -1.26 15.49 -11.16
CA ALA A 315 -2.38 15.12 -10.27
C ALA A 315 -2.69 16.17 -9.19
N GLY A 316 -1.67 16.71 -8.53
CA GLY A 316 -1.84 17.72 -7.47
C GLY A 316 -2.52 19.02 -7.94
N ASN A 317 -2.36 19.41 -9.23
CA ASN A 317 -3.07 20.55 -9.79
C ASN A 317 -4.58 20.31 -9.83
N TYR A 318 -4.98 19.10 -10.22
CA TYR A 318 -6.39 18.69 -10.29
C TYR A 318 -6.99 18.44 -8.91
N GLU A 319 -6.23 17.88 -7.97
CA GLU A 319 -6.68 17.73 -6.58
C GLU A 319 -6.99 19.08 -5.93
N GLY A 320 -6.10 20.07 -6.12
CA GLY A 320 -6.32 21.43 -5.66
C GLY A 320 -7.51 22.09 -6.34
N MET A 321 -7.64 21.92 -7.66
CA MET A 321 -8.75 22.46 -8.45
C MET A 321 -10.09 21.89 -8.00
N VAL A 322 -10.22 20.55 -7.91
CA VAL A 322 -11.47 19.88 -7.51
C VAL A 322 -11.88 20.27 -6.09
N ARG A 323 -10.93 20.28 -5.14
CA ARG A 323 -11.18 20.72 -3.76
C ARG A 323 -11.73 22.15 -3.71
N GLY A 324 -11.11 23.05 -4.44
CA GLY A 324 -11.55 24.46 -4.52
C GLY A 324 -12.91 24.60 -5.20
N LEU A 325 -13.16 23.85 -6.27
CA LEU A 325 -14.43 23.81 -7.01
C LEU A 325 -15.60 23.38 -6.09
N ILE A 326 -15.46 22.24 -5.41
CA ILE A 326 -16.49 21.73 -4.49
C ILE A 326 -16.72 22.70 -3.32
N LYS A 327 -15.64 23.24 -2.74
CA LYS A 327 -15.76 24.23 -1.67
C LYS A 327 -16.52 25.48 -2.14
N LYS A 328 -16.25 25.97 -3.36
CA LYS A 328 -16.95 27.13 -3.92
C LYS A 328 -18.40 26.82 -4.24
N TYR A 329 -18.68 25.67 -4.91
CA TYR A 329 -20.04 25.25 -5.18
C TYR A 329 -20.87 25.19 -3.87
N ASN A 330 -20.36 24.46 -2.90
CA ASN A 330 -21.04 24.24 -1.61
C ASN A 330 -21.20 25.52 -0.78
N LYS A 331 -20.42 26.58 -1.04
CA LYS A 331 -20.62 27.88 -0.40
C LYS A 331 -21.88 28.58 -0.90
N TYR A 332 -22.19 28.46 -2.18
CA TYR A 332 -23.26 29.26 -2.83
C TYR A 332 -24.56 28.49 -3.12
N HIS A 333 -24.57 27.18 -2.93
CA HIS A 333 -25.75 26.34 -3.20
C HIS A 333 -26.19 25.61 -1.93
N THR A 334 -27.51 25.43 -1.77
CA THR A 334 -28.10 24.64 -0.68
C THR A 334 -27.89 23.15 -0.91
N ASP A 335 -28.06 22.70 -2.14
CA ASP A 335 -27.85 21.32 -2.59
C ASP A 335 -26.36 21.01 -2.70
N LYS A 336 -25.78 20.56 -1.60
CA LYS A 336 -24.34 20.31 -1.52
C LYS A 336 -23.91 19.16 -2.43
N LEU A 337 -22.75 19.33 -3.06
CA LEU A 337 -22.03 18.23 -3.68
C LEU A 337 -21.14 17.54 -2.66
N PRO A 338 -20.97 16.23 -2.78
CA PRO A 338 -20.06 15.48 -1.89
C PRO A 338 -18.60 15.89 -2.12
N ASN A 339 -17.76 15.62 -1.15
CA ASN A 339 -16.32 15.80 -1.31
C ASN A 339 -15.76 14.76 -2.29
N ILE A 340 -15.37 15.22 -3.45
CA ILE A 340 -14.81 14.39 -4.51
C ILE A 340 -13.33 14.69 -4.76
N THR A 341 -12.68 13.74 -5.39
CA THR A 341 -11.30 13.82 -5.86
C THR A 341 -11.27 13.59 -7.37
N PRO A 342 -10.17 13.86 -8.08
CA PRO A 342 -10.06 13.49 -9.50
C PRO A 342 -10.33 12.00 -9.76
N HIS A 343 -10.06 11.14 -8.77
CA HIS A 343 -10.34 9.69 -8.87
C HIS A 343 -11.83 9.37 -8.79
N SER A 344 -12.64 10.25 -8.20
CA SER A 344 -14.11 10.11 -8.15
C SER A 344 -14.73 10.21 -9.55
N PHE A 345 -14.18 11.03 -10.46
CA PHE A 345 -14.65 11.07 -11.86
C PHE A 345 -14.49 9.72 -12.56
N ARG A 346 -13.37 9.05 -12.32
CA ARG A 346 -13.15 7.70 -12.82
C ARG A 346 -14.12 6.67 -12.21
N HIS A 347 -14.42 6.77 -10.92
CA HIS A 347 -15.42 5.92 -10.27
C HIS A 347 -16.82 6.18 -10.84
N THR A 348 -17.18 7.45 -11.05
CA THR A 348 -18.45 7.85 -11.68
C THR A 348 -18.57 7.27 -13.09
N TYR A 349 -17.54 7.42 -13.94
CA TYR A 349 -17.52 6.82 -15.27
C TYR A 349 -17.76 5.30 -15.23
N CYS A 350 -16.99 4.61 -14.38
CA CYS A 350 -17.07 3.15 -14.26
C CYS A 350 -18.46 2.69 -13.82
N THR A 351 -19.05 3.35 -12.83
CA THR A 351 -20.42 3.07 -12.35
C THR A 351 -21.46 3.38 -13.42
N ASN A 352 -21.35 4.53 -14.11
CA ASN A 352 -22.28 4.91 -15.17
C ASN A 352 -22.27 3.90 -16.33
N MET A 353 -21.08 3.41 -16.73
CA MET A 353 -20.96 2.40 -17.78
C MET A 353 -21.49 1.03 -17.32
N ALA A 354 -21.24 0.64 -16.07
CA ALA A 354 -21.79 -0.59 -15.51
C ALA A 354 -23.32 -0.55 -15.45
N ASN A 355 -23.90 0.57 -14.97
CA ASN A 355 -25.35 0.77 -14.88
C ASN A 355 -26.05 0.82 -16.27
N ARG A 356 -25.33 1.25 -17.31
CA ARG A 356 -25.80 1.21 -18.71
C ARG A 356 -25.64 -0.17 -19.34
N GLY A 357 -25.22 -1.20 -18.61
CA GLY A 357 -25.11 -2.58 -19.08
C GLY A 357 -23.89 -2.84 -19.98
N MET A 358 -22.82 -2.04 -19.90
CA MET A 358 -21.61 -2.31 -20.64
C MET A 358 -21.03 -3.67 -20.23
N ASN A 359 -20.58 -4.47 -21.20
CA ASN A 359 -19.94 -5.74 -20.91
C ASN A 359 -18.75 -5.57 -19.94
N PRO A 360 -18.67 -6.36 -18.84
CA PRO A 360 -17.60 -6.22 -17.83
C PRO A 360 -16.18 -6.32 -18.38
N ASN A 361 -15.94 -7.18 -19.39
CA ASN A 361 -14.61 -7.31 -20.01
C ASN A 361 -14.25 -6.06 -20.83
N THR A 362 -15.24 -5.48 -21.54
CA THR A 362 -15.05 -4.21 -22.27
C THR A 362 -14.73 -3.08 -21.29
N LEU A 363 -15.48 -2.99 -20.19
CA LEU A 363 -15.22 -1.99 -19.16
C LEU A 363 -13.87 -2.21 -18.49
N GLN A 364 -13.47 -3.47 -18.22
CA GLN A 364 -12.15 -3.79 -17.73
C GLN A 364 -11.03 -3.28 -18.64
N TYR A 365 -11.17 -3.49 -19.95
CA TYR A 365 -10.24 -3.01 -20.97
C TYR A 365 -10.16 -1.47 -20.96
N LEU A 366 -11.29 -0.78 -21.06
CA LEU A 366 -11.33 0.70 -21.07
C LEU A 366 -10.74 1.29 -19.80
N MET A 367 -10.99 0.68 -18.65
CA MET A 367 -10.45 1.11 -17.36
C MET A 367 -8.98 0.72 -17.16
N GLY A 368 -8.43 -0.22 -17.95
CA GLY A 368 -7.10 -0.77 -17.75
C GLY A 368 -6.94 -1.43 -16.36
N HIS A 369 -7.97 -2.18 -15.93
CA HIS A 369 -7.92 -2.93 -14.69
C HIS A 369 -7.17 -4.26 -14.88
N ALA A 370 -6.21 -4.53 -13.99
CA ALA A 370 -5.41 -5.76 -14.06
C ALA A 370 -6.22 -7.03 -13.76
N ASN A 371 -7.25 -6.89 -12.90
CA ASN A 371 -8.12 -7.98 -12.47
C ASN A 371 -9.59 -7.59 -12.70
N ILE A 372 -10.36 -8.50 -13.27
CA ILE A 372 -11.79 -8.34 -13.53
C ILE A 372 -12.59 -8.08 -12.23
N THR A 373 -12.15 -8.62 -11.09
CA THR A 373 -12.82 -8.38 -9.79
C THR A 373 -12.89 -6.89 -9.42
N MET A 374 -11.91 -6.08 -9.87
CA MET A 374 -11.95 -4.63 -9.68
C MET A 374 -13.11 -3.97 -10.46
N THR A 375 -13.45 -4.54 -11.62
CA THR A 375 -14.55 -4.07 -12.47
C THR A 375 -15.89 -4.60 -11.97
N LEU A 376 -15.95 -5.88 -11.63
CA LEU A 376 -17.18 -6.52 -11.14
C LEU A 376 -17.74 -5.87 -9.86
N GLY A 377 -16.88 -5.28 -9.03
CA GLY A 377 -17.31 -4.52 -7.87
C GLY A 377 -18.25 -3.33 -8.18
N TYR A 378 -18.28 -2.84 -9.44
CA TYR A 378 -19.20 -1.80 -9.88
C TYR A 378 -20.54 -2.37 -10.38
N TYR A 379 -20.61 -3.67 -10.68
CA TYR A 379 -21.85 -4.37 -11.08
C TYR A 379 -22.56 -5.05 -9.89
N ALA A 380 -21.95 -5.04 -8.71
CA ALA A 380 -22.42 -5.81 -7.55
C ALA A 380 -23.67 -5.25 -6.86
N HIS A 381 -24.24 -4.13 -7.34
CA HIS A 381 -25.45 -3.55 -6.78
C HIS A 381 -26.69 -3.97 -7.59
N GLY A 382 -26.95 -5.29 -7.65
CA GLY A 382 -28.20 -5.81 -8.20
C GLY A 382 -29.38 -5.37 -7.35
N THR A 383 -30.28 -4.58 -7.93
CA THR A 383 -31.59 -4.26 -7.34
C THR A 383 -32.67 -5.09 -8.05
N SER A 384 -33.81 -5.32 -7.39
CA SER A 384 -34.97 -5.95 -8.04
C SER A 384 -35.39 -5.20 -9.33
N GLN A 385 -35.21 -3.89 -9.32
CA GLN A 385 -35.52 -3.04 -10.48
C GLN A 385 -34.52 -3.23 -11.63
N SER A 386 -33.21 -3.35 -11.33
CA SER A 386 -32.20 -3.63 -12.35
C SER A 386 -32.35 -5.05 -12.92
N ALA A 387 -32.70 -6.04 -12.08
CA ALA A 387 -32.98 -7.39 -12.52
C ALA A 387 -34.20 -7.45 -13.48
N LYS A 388 -35.29 -6.71 -13.16
CA LYS A 388 -36.45 -6.61 -14.02
C LYS A 388 -36.11 -6.00 -15.39
N ALA A 389 -35.42 -4.87 -15.40
CA ALA A 389 -34.98 -4.20 -16.63
C ALA A 389 -34.08 -5.10 -17.50
N GLU A 390 -33.18 -5.87 -16.86
CA GLU A 390 -32.33 -6.81 -17.59
C GLU A 390 -33.12 -7.98 -18.19
N LEU A 391 -34.09 -8.54 -17.45
CA LEU A 391 -34.96 -9.59 -17.94
C LEU A 391 -35.82 -9.08 -19.13
N GLU A 392 -36.36 -7.87 -19.06
CA GLU A 392 -37.12 -7.24 -20.16
C GLU A 392 -36.22 -7.04 -21.39
N ARG A 393 -34.97 -6.61 -21.21
CA ARG A 393 -33.99 -6.45 -22.31
C ARG A 393 -33.62 -7.75 -23.00
N LEU A 394 -33.54 -8.86 -22.23
CA LEU A 394 -33.17 -10.18 -22.75
C LEU A 394 -34.36 -10.95 -23.34
N ALA A 395 -35.58 -10.54 -23.04
CA ALA A 395 -36.82 -11.13 -23.58
C ALA A 395 -37.24 -10.58 -24.97
N CYS A 396 -36.57 -9.51 -25.44
CA CYS A 396 -36.69 -8.97 -26.79
C CYS A 396 -35.57 -9.49 -27.70
#